data_429f5bebbf8f7d154ccc36e6f0509a58
#
_entry.id   429f5bebbf8f7d154ccc36e6f0509a58
#
_cell.length_a   1.000
_cell.length_b   1.000
_cell.length_c   1.000
_cell.angle_alpha   90.00
_cell.angle_beta   90.00
_cell.angle_gamma   90.00
#
_symmetry.space_group_name_H-M   'P 1'
#
loop_
_entity.id
_entity.type
_entity.pdbx_description
1 polymer ?
#
loop_
_entity_poly.entity_id
_entity_poly.type
_entity_poly.pdbx_seq_one_letter_code
_entity_poly.pdbx_strand_id
1 'polypeptide(L)'
;MKKHDLIPFFTVLLSLVLGIVVIALLGKNPFLAYYNLLQGSGLAPKASYAGHKGMITDFTSFLNALTPMLLASLSVLIALKAGLFNIGVSGQMLAAAFVATVLVGYSELPAVLAKPLVILIGLAVGALVGGLVGYLRHRFNINEVVSTIMCNYIVQFVASFFINVLFVDPVSRQSKNIGAASRLTLVDTVVGDYKMDIPLGILVAAAAVAATVFLLGKTTLGFEIKAVGSSSRAAEYAGIRVGRTRVLAMMLSGGAAGLAGVTYYLGYFCSMQPRVLASTGYDAIAVALLGNSSPIGIIFSSFLITVISKGSTYMSSTAGVQAEMASALTGIILLISACGAYVRERLDRWKENR
;
A
#
# COMPACT_ATOMS: atom_id res chain seq x y z
N MET A 1 26.31 11.51 -0.46
CA MET A 1 25.57 10.27 -0.79
C MET A 1 26.57 9.12 -0.79
N LYS A 2 26.40 8.14 0.09
CA LYS A 2 27.24 6.92 0.08
C LYS A 2 26.90 6.14 -1.19
N LYS A 3 27.89 5.56 -1.89
CA LYS A 3 27.70 4.78 -3.13
C LYS A 3 26.59 3.70 -3.02
N HIS A 4 26.24 3.28 -1.80
CA HIS A 4 25.18 2.31 -1.50
C HIS A 4 23.76 2.86 -1.68
N ASP A 5 23.55 4.19 -1.63
CA ASP A 5 22.23 4.81 -1.78
C ASP A 5 21.79 4.85 -3.26
N LEU A 6 22.70 4.57 -4.19
CA LEU A 6 22.44 4.58 -5.63
C LEU A 6 21.92 3.24 -6.18
N ILE A 7 22.09 2.13 -5.45
CA ILE A 7 21.69 0.80 -5.93
C ILE A 7 20.19 0.72 -6.24
N PRO A 8 19.27 1.19 -5.37
CA PRO A 8 17.84 1.19 -5.69
C PRO A 8 17.50 2.03 -6.93
N PHE A 9 18.22 3.13 -7.15
CA PHE A 9 18.05 3.96 -8.34
C PHE A 9 18.47 3.21 -9.61
N PHE A 10 19.62 2.53 -9.59
CA PHE A 10 20.06 1.71 -10.73
C PHE A 10 19.16 0.52 -11.00
N THR A 11 18.61 -0.12 -9.97
CA THR A 11 17.66 -1.23 -10.14
C THR A 11 16.36 -0.77 -10.79
N VAL A 12 15.84 0.38 -10.40
CA VAL A 12 14.67 1.00 -11.04
C VAL A 12 14.95 1.36 -12.50
N LEU A 13 16.11 2.00 -12.76
CA LEU A 13 16.49 2.38 -14.12
C LEU A 13 16.61 1.14 -15.03
N LEU A 14 17.27 0.09 -14.56
CA LEU A 14 17.42 -1.16 -15.29
C LEU A 14 16.07 -1.82 -15.56
N SER A 15 15.15 -1.77 -14.60
CA SER A 15 13.80 -2.31 -14.74
C SER A 15 13.01 -1.54 -15.81
N LEU A 16 13.12 -0.21 -15.83
CA LEU A 16 12.47 0.60 -16.86
C LEU A 16 13.05 0.31 -18.25
N VAL A 17 14.35 0.11 -18.36
CA VAL A 17 14.99 -0.29 -19.64
C VAL A 17 14.48 -1.65 -20.11
N LEU A 18 14.37 -2.64 -19.21
CA LEU A 18 13.77 -3.93 -19.58
C LEU A 18 12.30 -3.78 -19.99
N GLY A 19 11.54 -2.91 -19.33
CA GLY A 19 10.18 -2.59 -19.75
C GLY A 19 10.12 -2.01 -21.16
N ILE A 20 11.06 -1.14 -21.55
CA ILE A 20 11.21 -0.65 -22.93
C ILE A 20 11.38 -1.82 -23.90
N VAL A 21 12.28 -2.75 -23.59
CA VAL A 21 12.52 -3.94 -24.43
C VAL A 21 11.27 -4.79 -24.56
N VAL A 22 10.57 -5.07 -23.47
CA VAL A 22 9.34 -5.89 -23.48
C VAL A 22 8.25 -5.23 -24.34
N ILE A 23 8.01 -3.93 -24.17
CA ILE A 23 7.00 -3.20 -24.95
C ILE A 23 7.39 -3.15 -26.46
N ALA A 24 8.67 -3.00 -26.76
CA ALA A 24 9.17 -3.02 -28.14
C ALA A 24 8.99 -4.39 -28.80
N LEU A 25 9.23 -5.49 -28.06
CA LEU A 25 8.99 -6.86 -28.55
C LEU A 25 7.52 -7.14 -28.88
N LEU A 26 6.59 -6.43 -28.24
CA LEU A 26 5.16 -6.46 -28.57
C LEU A 26 4.79 -5.62 -29.81
N GLY A 27 5.77 -5.05 -30.49
CA GLY A 27 5.54 -4.21 -31.68
C GLY A 27 4.92 -2.85 -31.38
N LYS A 28 4.99 -2.38 -30.11
CA LYS A 28 4.46 -1.10 -29.66
C LYS A 28 5.57 -0.09 -29.41
N ASN A 29 5.26 1.21 -29.51
CA ASN A 29 6.22 2.26 -29.22
C ASN A 29 6.37 2.42 -27.69
N PRO A 30 7.54 2.05 -27.11
CA PRO A 30 7.73 2.10 -25.66
C PRO A 30 7.77 3.52 -25.11
N PHE A 31 8.30 4.49 -25.84
CA PHE A 31 8.35 5.89 -25.39
C PHE A 31 6.94 6.48 -25.31
N LEU A 32 6.08 6.18 -26.29
CA LEU A 32 4.68 6.59 -26.26
C LEU A 32 3.94 5.92 -25.10
N ALA A 33 4.20 4.63 -24.85
CA ALA A 33 3.60 3.89 -23.75
C ALA A 33 3.97 4.51 -22.38
N TYR A 34 5.25 4.81 -22.16
CA TYR A 34 5.70 5.47 -20.91
C TYR A 34 5.15 6.90 -20.79
N TYR A 35 5.09 7.65 -21.88
CA TYR A 35 4.46 8.97 -21.85
C TYR A 35 2.99 8.89 -21.47
N ASN A 36 2.27 7.89 -21.99
CA ASN A 36 0.87 7.65 -21.64
C ASN A 36 0.68 7.22 -20.18
N LEU A 37 1.64 6.51 -19.56
CA LEU A 37 1.63 6.25 -18.12
C LEU A 37 1.66 7.56 -17.31
N LEU A 38 2.51 8.51 -17.72
CA LEU A 38 2.58 9.82 -17.07
C LEU A 38 1.32 10.64 -17.30
N GLN A 39 0.74 10.59 -18.50
CA GLN A 39 -0.54 11.26 -18.80
C GLN A 39 -1.70 10.68 -17.98
N GLY A 40 -1.78 9.35 -17.86
CA GLY A 40 -2.83 8.68 -17.09
C GLY A 40 -2.75 8.90 -15.58
N SER A 41 -1.56 9.24 -15.07
CA SER A 41 -1.36 9.64 -13.66
C SER A 41 -1.46 11.15 -13.44
N GLY A 42 -1.74 11.96 -14.47
CA GLY A 42 -1.82 13.41 -14.36
C GLY A 42 -0.49 14.12 -14.17
N LEU A 43 0.63 13.47 -14.51
CA LEU A 43 1.98 14.04 -14.42
C LEU A 43 2.47 14.65 -15.74
N ALA A 44 1.80 14.34 -16.86
CA ALA A 44 2.11 14.92 -18.16
C ALA A 44 0.87 15.59 -18.79
N PRO A 45 1.06 16.61 -19.65
CA PRO A 45 -0.03 17.31 -20.29
C PRO A 45 -0.92 16.38 -21.10
N LYS A 46 -2.24 16.56 -20.94
CA LYS A 46 -3.27 15.81 -21.61
C LYS A 46 -4.41 16.75 -22.02
N ALA A 47 -5.03 16.51 -23.17
CA ALA A 47 -6.21 17.23 -23.56
C ALA A 47 -7.35 17.03 -22.56
N SER A 48 -8.14 18.08 -22.32
CA SER A 48 -9.36 18.00 -21.50
C SER A 48 -10.33 16.98 -22.09
N TYR A 49 -10.99 16.24 -21.23
CA TYR A 49 -12.00 15.26 -21.60
C TYR A 49 -13.23 15.40 -20.70
N ALA A 50 -14.37 14.90 -21.15
CA ALA A 50 -15.64 14.95 -20.41
C ALA A 50 -15.98 16.35 -19.82
N GLY A 51 -15.74 17.40 -20.61
CA GLY A 51 -16.15 18.79 -20.33
C GLY A 51 -15.41 19.52 -19.22
N HIS A 52 -15.19 18.87 -18.06
CA HIS A 52 -14.59 19.47 -16.86
C HIS A 52 -13.50 18.61 -16.23
N LYS A 53 -12.98 17.61 -16.97
CA LYS A 53 -11.93 16.70 -16.49
C LYS A 53 -10.66 16.88 -17.31
N GLY A 54 -9.51 16.86 -16.65
CA GLY A 54 -8.22 17.07 -17.29
C GLY A 54 -7.07 16.55 -16.43
N MET A 55 -5.87 17.02 -16.70
CA MET A 55 -4.64 16.64 -16.02
C MET A 55 -4.77 16.73 -14.48
N ILE A 56 -5.38 17.81 -13.97
CA ILE A 56 -5.53 18.02 -12.50
C ILE A 56 -6.47 16.97 -11.89
N THR A 57 -7.56 16.63 -12.59
CA THR A 57 -8.48 15.57 -12.15
C THR A 57 -7.77 14.20 -12.08
N ASP A 58 -6.94 13.89 -13.09
CA ASP A 58 -6.16 12.66 -13.09
C ASP A 58 -5.11 12.65 -11.97
N PHE A 59 -4.46 13.79 -11.69
CA PHE A 59 -3.50 13.92 -10.61
C PHE A 59 -4.15 13.75 -9.22
N THR A 60 -5.31 14.33 -8.97
CA THR A 60 -6.03 14.12 -7.70
C THR A 60 -6.48 12.67 -7.54
N SER A 61 -6.93 12.03 -8.62
CA SER A 61 -7.24 10.60 -8.64
C SER A 61 -5.99 9.73 -8.42
N PHE A 62 -4.83 10.14 -8.92
CA PHE A 62 -3.55 9.50 -8.63
C PHE A 62 -3.18 9.60 -7.14
N LEU A 63 -3.33 10.78 -6.53
CA LEU A 63 -3.09 10.97 -5.09
C LEU A 63 -4.04 10.09 -4.25
N ASN A 64 -5.27 9.90 -4.72
CA ASN A 64 -6.23 9.03 -4.06
C ASN A 64 -5.80 7.54 -4.11
N ALA A 65 -5.21 7.09 -5.21
CA ALA A 65 -4.63 5.75 -5.34
C ALA A 65 -3.29 5.59 -4.58
N LEU A 66 -2.47 6.65 -4.54
CA LEU A 66 -1.19 6.68 -3.84
C LEU A 66 -1.35 6.51 -2.32
N THR A 67 -2.42 7.07 -1.76
CA THR A 67 -2.68 7.07 -0.32
C THR A 67 -2.70 5.66 0.29
N PRO A 68 -3.54 4.72 -0.15
CA PRO A 68 -3.56 3.36 0.40
C PRO A 68 -2.27 2.59 0.10
N MET A 69 -1.62 2.82 -1.03
CA MET A 69 -0.34 2.21 -1.37
C MET A 69 0.76 2.61 -0.38
N LEU A 70 0.87 3.90 -0.05
CA LEU A 70 1.79 4.42 0.96
C LEU A 70 1.55 3.77 2.33
N LEU A 71 0.31 3.77 2.81
CA LEU A 71 -0.05 3.22 4.12
C LEU A 71 0.18 1.71 4.20
N ALA A 72 -0.18 0.95 3.17
CA ALA A 72 0.07 -0.48 3.08
C ALA A 72 1.58 -0.78 3.09
N SER A 73 2.38 0.01 2.37
CA SER A 73 3.84 -0.16 2.33
C SER A 73 4.51 0.18 3.66
N LEU A 74 3.99 1.17 4.41
CA LEU A 74 4.43 1.43 5.79
C LEU A 74 4.11 0.26 6.72
N SER A 75 2.96 -0.40 6.54
CA SER A 75 2.62 -1.62 7.27
C SER A 75 3.69 -2.69 7.09
N VAL A 76 4.04 -3.00 5.85
CA VAL A 76 5.09 -3.98 5.54
C VAL A 76 6.44 -3.55 6.11
N LEU A 77 6.81 -2.28 5.97
CA LEU A 77 8.05 -1.74 6.53
C LEU A 77 8.20 -2.01 8.02
N ILE A 78 7.16 -1.72 8.80
CA ILE A 78 7.21 -1.88 10.26
C ILE A 78 7.44 -3.33 10.63
N ALA A 79 6.75 -4.27 9.96
CA ALA A 79 6.94 -5.70 10.15
C ALA A 79 8.37 -6.14 9.80
N LEU A 80 8.89 -5.72 8.63
CA LEU A 80 10.25 -6.02 8.18
C LEU A 80 11.31 -5.50 9.15
N LYS A 81 11.12 -4.31 9.74
CA LYS A 81 12.03 -3.76 10.76
C LYS A 81 12.08 -4.58 12.05
N ALA A 82 11.03 -5.34 12.34
CA ALA A 82 10.98 -6.28 13.47
C ALA A 82 11.50 -7.69 13.11
N GLY A 83 11.99 -7.90 11.88
CA GLY A 83 12.38 -9.21 11.37
C GLY A 83 11.19 -10.15 11.15
N LEU A 84 10.00 -9.60 10.91
CA LEU A 84 8.75 -10.32 10.62
C LEU A 84 8.29 -10.00 9.20
N PHE A 85 7.51 -10.91 8.62
CA PHE A 85 6.98 -10.73 7.27
C PHE A 85 5.45 -10.74 7.29
N ASN A 86 4.83 -9.55 7.07
CA ASN A 86 3.39 -9.41 7.05
C ASN A 86 2.83 -9.50 5.62
N ILE A 87 2.36 -10.70 5.22
CA ILE A 87 1.63 -10.91 3.95
C ILE A 87 0.13 -10.64 4.14
N GLY A 88 -0.32 -10.46 5.39
CA GLY A 88 -1.71 -10.26 5.76
C GLY A 88 -2.27 -8.87 5.50
N VAL A 89 -1.53 -7.97 4.88
CA VAL A 89 -1.93 -6.57 4.69
C VAL A 89 -3.27 -6.46 3.98
N SER A 90 -3.51 -7.23 2.90
CA SER A 90 -4.78 -7.19 2.15
C SER A 90 -5.98 -7.62 3.00
N GLY A 91 -5.84 -8.65 3.84
CA GLY A 91 -6.90 -9.08 4.75
C GLY A 91 -7.11 -8.09 5.90
N GLN A 92 -6.04 -7.53 6.46
CA GLN A 92 -6.11 -6.47 7.48
C GLN A 92 -6.80 -5.21 6.92
N MET A 93 -6.51 -4.84 5.66
CA MET A 93 -7.20 -3.77 4.93
C MET A 93 -8.70 -4.05 4.82
N LEU A 94 -9.07 -5.24 4.36
CA LEU A 94 -10.46 -5.64 4.18
C LEU A 94 -11.21 -5.73 5.52
N ALA A 95 -10.61 -6.32 6.56
CA ALA A 95 -11.22 -6.41 7.89
C ALA A 95 -11.53 -5.02 8.46
N ALA A 96 -10.54 -4.14 8.44
CA ALA A 96 -10.67 -2.79 8.96
C ALA A 96 -11.73 -1.98 8.19
N ALA A 97 -11.69 -2.04 6.87
CA ALA A 97 -12.66 -1.36 6.02
C ALA A 97 -14.07 -1.94 6.18
N PHE A 98 -14.23 -3.26 6.26
CA PHE A 98 -15.54 -3.91 6.45
C PHE A 98 -16.18 -3.46 7.76
N VAL A 99 -15.45 -3.53 8.88
CA VAL A 99 -15.97 -3.11 10.19
C VAL A 99 -16.29 -1.61 10.18
N ALA A 100 -15.42 -0.76 9.63
CA ALA A 100 -15.67 0.68 9.52
C ALA A 100 -16.90 0.98 8.65
N THR A 101 -17.10 0.23 7.58
CA THR A 101 -18.26 0.40 6.69
C THR A 101 -19.56 0.00 7.38
N VAL A 102 -19.58 -1.14 8.08
CA VAL A 102 -20.78 -1.61 8.78
C VAL A 102 -21.15 -0.68 9.94
N LEU A 103 -20.18 -0.22 10.72
CA LEU A 103 -20.44 0.63 11.90
C LEU A 103 -20.72 2.09 11.55
N VAL A 104 -20.03 2.63 10.55
CA VAL A 104 -20.07 4.07 10.23
C VAL A 104 -20.44 4.33 8.77
N GLY A 105 -19.98 3.51 7.83
CA GLY A 105 -20.17 3.73 6.40
C GLY A 105 -21.61 3.75 5.96
N TYR A 106 -22.48 3.02 6.64
CA TYR A 106 -23.94 2.94 6.40
C TYR A 106 -24.76 3.74 7.41
N SER A 107 -24.11 4.46 8.33
CA SER A 107 -24.80 5.31 9.31
C SER A 107 -25.11 6.70 8.73
N GLU A 108 -26.08 7.39 9.32
CA GLU A 108 -26.44 8.78 8.99
C GLU A 108 -25.63 9.81 9.82
N LEU A 109 -24.48 9.43 10.35
CA LEU A 109 -23.64 10.32 11.13
C LEU A 109 -23.13 11.51 10.28
N PRO A 110 -23.05 12.70 10.88
CA PRO A 110 -22.50 13.87 10.20
C PRO A 110 -21.01 13.65 9.85
N ALA A 111 -20.54 14.19 8.73
CA ALA A 111 -19.21 13.98 8.19
C ALA A 111 -18.06 14.32 9.18
N VAL A 112 -18.30 15.31 10.08
CA VAL A 112 -17.34 15.73 11.10
C VAL A 112 -17.05 14.62 12.11
N LEU A 113 -18.03 13.77 12.42
CA LEU A 113 -17.88 12.63 13.33
C LEU A 113 -17.56 11.33 12.57
N ALA A 114 -18.18 11.12 11.41
CA ALA A 114 -18.03 9.89 10.64
C ALA A 114 -16.59 9.67 10.17
N LYS A 115 -15.93 10.69 9.60
CA LYS A 115 -14.58 10.57 9.06
C LYS A 115 -13.51 10.22 10.11
N PRO A 116 -13.43 10.91 11.28
CA PRO A 116 -12.51 10.51 12.34
C PRO A 116 -12.80 9.11 12.89
N LEU A 117 -14.07 8.74 13.06
CA LEU A 117 -14.45 7.41 13.53
C LEU A 117 -14.00 6.32 12.56
N VAL A 118 -14.17 6.51 11.24
CA VAL A 118 -13.66 5.58 10.22
C VAL A 118 -12.16 5.37 10.36
N ILE A 119 -11.39 6.44 10.56
CA ILE A 119 -9.93 6.36 10.74
C ILE A 119 -9.58 5.60 12.03
N LEU A 120 -10.24 5.91 13.14
CA LEU A 120 -9.99 5.25 14.43
C LEU A 120 -10.35 3.77 14.40
N ILE A 121 -11.51 3.41 13.82
CA ILE A 121 -11.93 2.01 13.66
C ILE A 121 -10.95 1.28 12.74
N GLY A 122 -10.57 1.90 11.63
CA GLY A 122 -9.59 1.35 10.71
C GLY A 122 -8.27 1.01 11.40
N LEU A 123 -7.73 1.95 12.16
CA LEU A 123 -6.50 1.78 12.94
C LEU A 123 -6.65 0.66 13.98
N ALA A 124 -7.75 0.69 14.76
CA ALA A 124 -7.97 -0.25 15.86
C ALA A 124 -8.16 -1.68 15.36
N VAL A 125 -9.03 -1.90 14.38
CA VAL A 125 -9.31 -3.23 13.82
C VAL A 125 -8.08 -3.79 13.12
N GLY A 126 -7.40 -2.99 12.32
CA GLY A 126 -6.14 -3.39 11.70
C GLY A 126 -5.08 -3.80 12.73
N ALA A 127 -4.92 -3.00 13.80
CA ALA A 127 -4.00 -3.29 14.90
C ALA A 127 -4.39 -4.57 15.65
N LEU A 128 -5.68 -4.83 15.86
CA LEU A 128 -6.14 -6.06 16.52
C LEU A 128 -5.84 -7.29 15.67
N VAL A 129 -6.12 -7.26 14.36
CA VAL A 129 -5.84 -8.40 13.46
C VAL A 129 -4.34 -8.63 13.35
N GLY A 130 -3.53 -7.57 13.18
CA GLY A 130 -2.08 -7.69 13.17
C GLY A 130 -1.52 -8.18 14.51
N GLY A 131 -2.06 -7.67 15.62
CA GLY A 131 -1.70 -8.07 16.98
C GLY A 131 -2.02 -9.55 17.27
N LEU A 132 -3.14 -10.05 16.75
CA LEU A 132 -3.51 -11.47 16.84
C LEU A 132 -2.44 -12.34 16.20
N VAL A 133 -1.98 -12.01 14.99
CA VAL A 133 -0.89 -12.75 14.32
C VAL A 133 0.41 -12.67 15.13
N GLY A 134 0.76 -11.47 15.62
CA GLY A 134 1.92 -11.29 16.50
C GLY A 134 1.84 -12.13 17.76
N TYR A 135 0.66 -12.21 18.37
CA TYR A 135 0.39 -13.04 19.56
C TYR A 135 0.53 -14.54 19.25
N LEU A 136 -0.04 -15.02 18.14
CA LEU A 136 0.11 -16.41 17.68
C LEU A 136 1.59 -16.78 17.50
N ARG A 137 2.37 -15.89 16.91
CA ARG A 137 3.82 -16.04 16.77
C ARG A 137 4.52 -16.11 18.13
N HIS A 138 4.16 -15.21 19.05
CA HIS A 138 4.81 -15.14 20.36
C HIS A 138 4.43 -16.33 21.26
N ARG A 139 3.14 -16.68 21.35
CA ARG A 139 2.65 -17.66 22.34
C ARG A 139 2.79 -19.10 21.86
N PHE A 140 2.57 -19.34 20.56
CA PHE A 140 2.51 -20.68 19.98
C PHE A 140 3.63 -20.94 18.98
N ASN A 141 4.53 -20.01 18.77
CA ASN A 141 5.63 -20.08 17.79
C ASN A 141 5.16 -20.46 16.37
N ILE A 142 3.93 -20.08 16.00
CA ILE A 142 3.38 -20.30 14.67
C ILE A 142 4.07 -19.34 13.69
N ASN A 143 4.39 -19.81 12.49
CA ASN A 143 5.00 -18.98 11.47
C ASN A 143 4.05 -17.84 11.07
N GLU A 144 4.53 -16.59 11.15
CA GLU A 144 3.76 -15.38 10.85
C GLU A 144 3.30 -15.32 9.40
N VAL A 145 4.08 -15.83 8.46
CA VAL A 145 3.71 -15.88 7.03
C VAL A 145 2.47 -16.74 6.83
N VAL A 146 2.46 -17.95 7.41
CA VAL A 146 1.30 -18.85 7.34
C VAL A 146 0.09 -18.22 8.01
N SER A 147 0.26 -17.67 9.23
CA SER A 147 -0.82 -17.04 9.97
C SER A 147 -1.43 -15.86 9.22
N THR A 148 -0.60 -15.01 8.60
CA THR A 148 -1.08 -13.84 7.85
C THR A 148 -1.82 -14.24 6.58
N ILE A 149 -1.34 -15.26 5.85
CA ILE A 149 -2.03 -15.79 4.67
C ILE A 149 -3.39 -16.39 5.07
N MET A 150 -3.44 -17.18 6.16
CA MET A 150 -4.70 -17.75 6.63
C MET A 150 -5.69 -16.66 7.07
N CYS A 151 -5.22 -15.61 7.77
CA CYS A 151 -6.05 -14.46 8.12
C CYS A 151 -6.63 -13.77 6.88
N ASN A 152 -5.88 -13.64 5.78
CA ASN A 152 -6.39 -13.08 4.54
C ASN A 152 -7.62 -13.86 4.04
N TYR A 153 -7.53 -15.19 3.98
CA TYR A 153 -8.64 -16.03 3.52
C TYR A 153 -9.82 -16.01 4.50
N ILE A 154 -9.57 -16.10 5.80
CA ILE A 154 -10.63 -16.04 6.82
C ILE A 154 -11.40 -14.73 6.67
N VAL A 155 -10.71 -13.60 6.65
CA VAL A 155 -11.35 -12.29 6.53
C VAL A 155 -12.08 -12.17 5.18
N GLN A 156 -11.47 -12.62 4.09
CA GLN A 156 -12.08 -12.60 2.76
C GLN A 156 -13.42 -13.36 2.73
N PHE A 157 -13.46 -14.57 3.25
CA PHE A 157 -14.68 -15.38 3.24
C PHE A 157 -15.72 -14.86 4.23
N VAL A 158 -15.33 -14.45 5.43
CA VAL A 158 -16.23 -13.89 6.44
C VAL A 158 -16.86 -12.58 5.94
N ALA A 159 -16.05 -11.65 5.46
CA ALA A 159 -16.57 -10.39 4.90
C ALA A 159 -17.49 -10.65 3.70
N SER A 160 -17.11 -11.59 2.81
CA SER A 160 -17.92 -11.94 1.64
C SER A 160 -19.26 -12.55 2.01
N PHE A 161 -19.31 -13.38 3.04
CA PHE A 161 -20.54 -13.94 3.56
C PHE A 161 -21.51 -12.83 4.02
N PHE A 162 -21.03 -11.92 4.86
CA PHE A 162 -21.87 -10.83 5.36
C PHE A 162 -22.28 -9.85 4.26
N ILE A 163 -21.37 -9.54 3.31
CA ILE A 163 -21.69 -8.67 2.17
C ILE A 163 -22.83 -9.31 1.36
N ASN A 164 -22.72 -10.59 1.00
CA ASN A 164 -23.73 -11.26 0.17
C ASN A 164 -25.08 -11.42 0.85
N VAL A 165 -25.10 -11.61 2.18
CA VAL A 165 -26.35 -11.85 2.92
C VAL A 165 -27.04 -10.56 3.33
N LEU A 166 -26.28 -9.54 3.76
CA LEU A 166 -26.86 -8.35 4.41
C LEU A 166 -26.68 -7.05 3.62
N PHE A 167 -25.59 -6.93 2.85
CA PHE A 167 -25.17 -5.63 2.32
C PHE A 167 -24.97 -5.60 0.80
N VAL A 168 -25.38 -6.65 0.07
CA VAL A 168 -25.23 -6.71 -1.38
C VAL A 168 -26.15 -5.69 -2.08
N ASP A 169 -25.61 -5.01 -3.08
CA ASP A 169 -26.39 -4.27 -4.07
C ASP A 169 -26.82 -5.23 -5.18
N PRO A 170 -28.13 -5.39 -5.44
CA PRO A 170 -28.63 -6.31 -6.44
C PRO A 170 -28.13 -6.05 -7.87
N VAL A 171 -27.80 -4.79 -8.19
CA VAL A 171 -27.38 -4.37 -9.53
C VAL A 171 -25.88 -4.59 -9.73
N SER A 172 -25.05 -4.02 -8.85
CA SER A 172 -23.60 -4.08 -8.99
C SER A 172 -22.98 -5.40 -8.48
N ARG A 173 -23.72 -6.19 -7.71
CA ARG A 173 -23.24 -7.40 -7.03
C ARG A 173 -22.05 -7.15 -6.07
N GLN A 174 -21.83 -5.89 -5.73
CA GLN A 174 -20.87 -5.44 -4.71
C GLN A 174 -21.61 -5.07 -3.42
N SER A 175 -20.86 -4.64 -2.40
CA SER A 175 -21.49 -4.03 -1.23
C SER A 175 -22.23 -2.76 -1.64
N LYS A 176 -23.27 -2.39 -0.90
CA LYS A 176 -23.94 -1.09 -1.05
C LYS A 176 -22.88 0.04 -1.01
N ASN A 177 -23.15 1.11 -1.76
CA ASN A 177 -22.31 2.29 -1.75
C ASN A 177 -22.24 2.93 -0.37
N ILE A 178 -21.05 3.32 0.02
CA ILE A 178 -20.79 3.98 1.29
C ILE A 178 -21.30 5.42 1.24
N GLY A 179 -21.95 5.87 2.32
CA GLY A 179 -22.49 7.23 2.44
C GLY A 179 -21.41 8.32 2.26
N ALA A 180 -21.76 9.40 1.59
CA ALA A 180 -20.82 10.51 1.29
C ALA A 180 -20.18 11.11 2.57
N ALA A 181 -20.93 11.13 3.68
CA ALA A 181 -20.43 11.63 4.97
C ALA A 181 -19.25 10.83 5.51
N SER A 182 -19.23 9.51 5.27
CA SER A 182 -18.19 8.59 5.76
C SER A 182 -17.02 8.41 4.80
N ARG A 183 -17.11 8.93 3.57
CA ARG A 183 -16.03 8.82 2.58
C ARG A 183 -14.83 9.69 2.97
N LEU A 184 -13.64 9.13 2.83
CA LEU A 184 -12.38 9.85 3.03
C LEU A 184 -11.92 10.63 1.79
N THR A 185 -12.73 10.66 0.74
CA THR A 185 -12.53 11.44 -0.47
C THR A 185 -13.74 12.34 -0.69
N LEU A 186 -13.49 13.61 -0.95
CA LEU A 186 -14.54 14.54 -1.40
C LEU A 186 -14.70 14.35 -2.90
N VAL A 187 -15.78 13.66 -3.28
CA VAL A 187 -16.05 13.28 -4.67
C VAL A 187 -16.73 14.43 -5.40
N ASP A 188 -16.41 14.58 -6.70
CA ASP A 188 -17.03 15.57 -7.61
C ASP A 188 -16.98 17.02 -7.08
N THR A 189 -15.95 17.37 -6.32
CA THR A 189 -15.78 18.74 -5.82
C THR A 189 -15.40 19.65 -6.99
N VAL A 190 -16.20 20.72 -7.17
CA VAL A 190 -15.94 21.73 -8.21
C VAL A 190 -14.94 22.75 -7.67
N VAL A 191 -13.77 22.82 -8.31
CA VAL A 191 -12.75 23.82 -7.99
C VAL A 191 -12.39 24.54 -9.29
N GLY A 192 -12.86 25.78 -9.43
CA GLY A 192 -12.78 26.52 -10.69
C GLY A 192 -13.58 25.81 -11.79
N ASP A 193 -12.94 25.56 -12.93
CA ASP A 193 -13.57 24.91 -14.08
C ASP A 193 -13.46 23.37 -14.05
N TYR A 194 -12.84 22.79 -13.02
CA TYR A 194 -12.59 21.35 -12.95
C TYR A 194 -13.41 20.66 -11.87
N LYS A 195 -13.90 19.45 -12.18
CA LYS A 195 -14.44 18.49 -11.21
C LYS A 195 -13.35 17.54 -10.80
N MET A 196 -13.07 17.46 -9.49
CA MET A 196 -11.99 16.62 -8.97
C MET A 196 -12.38 15.92 -7.67
N ASP A 197 -11.74 14.80 -7.42
CA ASP A 197 -11.87 14.03 -6.19
C ASP A 197 -10.71 14.39 -5.25
N ILE A 198 -11.00 15.08 -4.14
CA ILE A 198 -9.98 15.53 -3.20
C ILE A 198 -9.76 14.43 -2.14
N PRO A 199 -8.59 13.74 -2.14
CA PRO A 199 -8.30 12.67 -1.20
C PRO A 199 -7.90 13.21 0.18
N LEU A 200 -8.82 13.29 1.14
CA LEU A 200 -8.48 13.64 2.52
C LEU A 200 -7.55 12.59 3.17
N GLY A 201 -7.59 11.36 2.69
CA GLY A 201 -6.72 10.28 3.14
C GLY A 201 -5.23 10.58 2.97
N ILE A 202 -4.82 11.49 2.07
CA ILE A 202 -3.41 11.87 1.90
C ILE A 202 -2.84 12.53 3.15
N LEU A 203 -3.67 13.26 3.91
CA LEU A 203 -3.26 13.85 5.18
C LEU A 203 -3.00 12.76 6.23
N VAL A 204 -3.84 11.71 6.23
CA VAL A 204 -3.65 10.54 7.09
C VAL A 204 -2.37 9.81 6.73
N ALA A 205 -2.09 9.63 5.42
CA ALA A 205 -0.85 9.01 4.96
C ALA A 205 0.39 9.83 5.34
N ALA A 206 0.35 11.16 5.15
CA ALA A 206 1.45 12.05 5.56
C ALA A 206 1.70 11.99 7.08
N ALA A 207 0.64 12.00 7.88
CA ALA A 207 0.74 11.85 9.33
C ALA A 207 1.31 10.47 9.72
N ALA A 208 0.88 9.38 9.05
CA ALA A 208 1.39 8.04 9.29
C ALA A 208 2.87 7.88 8.89
N VAL A 209 3.31 8.50 7.79
CA VAL A 209 4.73 8.57 7.41
C VAL A 209 5.53 9.28 8.50
N ALA A 210 5.10 10.48 8.90
CA ALA A 210 5.78 11.26 9.94
C ALA A 210 5.84 10.50 11.28
N ALA A 211 4.72 9.86 11.68
CA ALA A 211 4.66 9.02 12.88
C ALA A 211 5.61 7.83 12.79
N THR A 212 5.70 7.16 11.63
CA THR A 212 6.61 6.02 11.42
C THR A 212 8.08 6.46 11.46
N VAL A 213 8.42 7.59 10.83
CA VAL A 213 9.77 8.17 10.90
C VAL A 213 10.14 8.50 12.35
N PHE A 214 9.26 9.17 13.08
CA PHE A 214 9.46 9.51 14.48
C PHE A 214 9.58 8.25 15.35
N LEU A 215 8.66 7.30 15.20
CA LEU A 215 8.64 6.06 15.96
C LEU A 215 9.94 5.28 15.75
N LEU A 216 10.32 5.00 14.53
CA LEU A 216 11.52 4.22 14.22
C LEU A 216 12.83 4.99 14.51
N GLY A 217 12.81 6.32 14.43
CA GLY A 217 14.02 7.14 14.57
C GLY A 217 14.28 7.66 15.97
N LYS A 218 13.24 7.93 16.76
CA LYS A 218 13.34 8.74 17.99
C LYS A 218 12.76 8.07 19.24
N THR A 219 12.14 6.85 19.14
CA THR A 219 11.52 6.20 20.29
C THR A 219 12.26 4.95 20.74
N THR A 220 12.13 4.59 22.02
CA THR A 220 12.66 3.34 22.60
C THR A 220 12.03 2.12 21.92
N LEU A 221 10.72 2.15 21.65
CA LEU A 221 10.04 1.07 20.93
C LEU A 221 10.60 0.88 19.52
N GLY A 222 10.88 1.97 18.79
CA GLY A 222 11.49 1.89 17.46
C GLY A 222 12.92 1.33 17.50
N PHE A 223 13.67 1.62 18.56
CA PHE A 223 14.97 1.00 18.81
C PHE A 223 14.82 -0.50 19.09
N GLU A 224 13.92 -0.91 19.98
CA GLU A 224 13.64 -2.31 20.29
C GLU A 224 13.21 -3.10 19.04
N ILE A 225 12.32 -2.56 18.20
CA ILE A 225 11.87 -3.15 16.94
C ILE A 225 13.07 -3.43 16.02
N LYS A 226 13.95 -2.45 15.84
CA LYS A 226 15.15 -2.62 15.00
C LYS A 226 16.16 -3.60 15.60
N ALA A 227 16.35 -3.58 16.91
CA ALA A 227 17.24 -4.49 17.61
C ALA A 227 16.76 -5.96 17.47
N VAL A 228 15.46 -6.20 17.70
CA VAL A 228 14.84 -7.53 17.54
C VAL A 228 14.92 -8.00 16.09
N GLY A 229 14.73 -7.11 15.12
CA GLY A 229 14.83 -7.43 13.71
C GLY A 229 16.26 -7.73 13.24
N SER A 230 17.26 -7.12 13.85
CA SER A 230 18.67 -7.38 13.54
C SER A 230 19.14 -8.72 14.12
N SER A 231 18.91 -8.95 15.40
CA SER A 231 19.21 -10.21 16.07
C SER A 231 18.35 -10.37 17.31
N SER A 232 17.40 -11.30 17.25
CA SER A 232 16.52 -11.58 18.38
C SER A 232 17.29 -12.07 19.63
N ARG A 233 18.35 -12.89 19.44
CA ARG A 233 19.18 -13.36 20.54
C ARG A 233 19.96 -12.21 21.21
N ALA A 234 20.60 -11.35 20.41
CA ALA A 234 21.33 -10.20 20.94
C ALA A 234 20.40 -9.22 21.68
N ALA A 235 19.20 -9.00 21.13
CA ALA A 235 18.19 -8.16 21.77
C ALA A 235 17.74 -8.72 23.14
N GLU A 236 17.57 -10.05 23.25
CA GLU A 236 17.23 -10.71 24.49
C GLU A 236 18.33 -10.57 25.54
N TYR A 237 19.61 -10.76 25.18
CA TYR A 237 20.75 -10.51 26.06
C TYR A 237 20.85 -9.05 26.52
N ALA A 238 20.39 -8.10 25.68
CA ALA A 238 20.30 -6.68 26.05
C ALA A 238 19.07 -6.34 26.92
N GLY A 239 18.29 -7.34 27.35
CA GLY A 239 17.11 -7.15 28.22
C GLY A 239 15.83 -6.76 27.49
N ILE A 240 15.80 -6.78 26.15
CA ILE A 240 14.59 -6.47 25.38
C ILE A 240 13.63 -7.67 25.40
N ARG A 241 12.36 -7.40 25.68
CA ARG A 241 11.31 -8.44 25.66
C ARG A 241 10.88 -8.74 24.21
N VAL A 242 11.65 -9.62 23.52
CA VAL A 242 11.48 -9.95 22.11
C VAL A 242 10.03 -10.27 21.72
N GLY A 243 9.35 -11.10 22.52
CA GLY A 243 7.96 -11.49 22.23
C GLY A 243 7.00 -10.32 22.26
N ARG A 244 7.06 -9.45 23.29
CA ARG A 244 6.22 -8.26 23.38
C ARG A 244 6.51 -7.28 22.22
N THR A 245 7.77 -7.08 21.91
CA THR A 245 8.18 -6.16 20.83
C THR A 245 7.67 -6.65 19.46
N ARG A 246 7.70 -7.98 19.20
CA ARG A 246 7.12 -8.56 17.98
C ARG A 246 5.62 -8.36 17.89
N VAL A 247 4.87 -8.58 18.99
CA VAL A 247 3.42 -8.32 19.03
C VAL A 247 3.12 -6.87 18.74
N LEU A 248 3.81 -5.93 19.40
CA LEU A 248 3.62 -4.49 19.19
C LEU A 248 3.96 -4.07 17.75
N ALA A 249 5.04 -4.62 17.19
CA ALA A 249 5.39 -4.35 15.79
C ALA A 249 4.30 -4.82 14.82
N MET A 250 3.72 -6.01 15.05
CA MET A 250 2.61 -6.52 14.24
C MET A 250 1.32 -5.73 14.46
N MET A 251 1.06 -5.23 15.67
CA MET A 251 -0.08 -4.30 15.93
C MET A 251 0.09 -2.99 15.16
N LEU A 252 1.26 -2.39 15.18
CA LEU A 252 1.55 -1.17 14.43
C LEU A 252 1.47 -1.39 12.92
N SER A 253 2.03 -2.51 12.44
CA SER A 253 1.92 -2.93 11.05
C SER A 253 0.45 -3.10 10.64
N GLY A 254 -0.33 -3.85 11.41
CA GLY A 254 -1.75 -4.03 11.18
C GLY A 254 -2.55 -2.73 11.24
N GLY A 255 -2.22 -1.82 12.16
CA GLY A 255 -2.85 -0.51 12.23
C GLY A 255 -2.63 0.32 10.97
N ALA A 256 -1.40 0.34 10.44
CA ALA A 256 -1.11 0.99 9.15
C ALA A 256 -1.86 0.32 7.98
N ALA A 257 -1.95 -1.02 7.98
CA ALA A 257 -2.77 -1.75 6.99
C ALA A 257 -4.26 -1.41 7.12
N GLY A 258 -4.77 -1.27 8.35
CA GLY A 258 -6.15 -0.85 8.58
C GLY A 258 -6.44 0.55 8.03
N LEU A 259 -5.53 1.50 8.23
CA LEU A 259 -5.62 2.84 7.61
C LEU A 259 -5.57 2.76 6.08
N ALA A 260 -4.72 1.89 5.52
CA ALA A 260 -4.72 1.62 4.07
C ALA A 260 -6.08 1.09 3.60
N GLY A 261 -6.70 0.20 4.36
CA GLY A 261 -8.01 -0.37 4.05
C GLY A 261 -9.12 0.66 4.00
N VAL A 262 -9.23 1.50 5.03
CA VAL A 262 -10.28 2.53 5.05
C VAL A 262 -10.06 3.60 3.97
N THR A 263 -8.82 3.96 3.65
CA THR A 263 -8.53 4.88 2.54
C THR A 263 -8.77 4.25 1.17
N TYR A 264 -8.60 2.94 1.03
CA TYR A 264 -8.87 2.20 -0.20
C TYR A 264 -10.36 2.00 -0.45
N TYR A 265 -11.08 1.41 0.51
CA TYR A 265 -12.48 1.03 0.34
C TYR A 265 -13.48 2.16 0.64
N LEU A 266 -13.19 3.04 1.62
CA LEU A 266 -14.04 4.19 1.94
C LEU A 266 -13.54 5.51 1.31
N GLY A 267 -12.37 5.49 0.68
CA GLY A 267 -11.83 6.63 -0.06
C GLY A 267 -11.90 6.41 -1.58
N TYR A 268 -11.12 5.48 -2.09
CA TYR A 268 -10.91 5.32 -3.52
C TYR A 268 -12.04 4.58 -4.24
N PHE A 269 -12.51 3.41 -3.72
CA PHE A 269 -13.51 2.58 -4.42
C PHE A 269 -14.96 2.82 -3.98
N CYS A 270 -15.20 3.19 -2.73
CA CYS A 270 -16.53 3.41 -2.12
C CYS A 270 -17.46 2.18 -2.08
N SER A 271 -16.95 0.99 -2.35
CA SER A 271 -17.63 -0.31 -2.28
C SER A 271 -16.64 -1.44 -2.09
N MET A 272 -17.12 -2.62 -1.72
CA MET A 272 -16.32 -3.83 -1.55
C MET A 272 -16.85 -4.93 -2.45
N GLN A 273 -15.96 -5.61 -3.18
CA GLN A 273 -16.31 -6.78 -3.98
C GLN A 273 -16.20 -8.05 -3.13
N PRO A 274 -17.23 -8.90 -3.09
CA PRO A 274 -17.16 -10.20 -2.42
C PRO A 274 -16.04 -11.06 -3.03
N ARG A 275 -15.33 -11.80 -2.19
CA ARG A 275 -14.26 -12.73 -2.58
C ARG A 275 -13.06 -12.11 -3.30
N VAL A 276 -12.90 -10.80 -3.22
CA VAL A 276 -11.76 -10.10 -3.82
C VAL A 276 -10.96 -9.38 -2.73
N LEU A 277 -9.67 -9.65 -2.65
CA LEU A 277 -8.73 -8.90 -1.84
C LEU A 277 -8.08 -7.80 -2.67
N ALA A 278 -7.78 -6.67 -2.05
CA ALA A 278 -7.05 -5.59 -2.70
C ALA A 278 -5.63 -6.06 -3.09
N SER A 279 -5.26 -5.93 -4.37
CA SER A 279 -3.89 -6.20 -4.83
C SER A 279 -2.87 -5.28 -4.19
N THR A 280 -3.28 -4.06 -3.82
CA THR A 280 -2.46 -3.04 -3.16
C THR A 280 -1.69 -3.57 -1.94
N GLY A 281 -2.29 -4.50 -1.16
CA GLY A 281 -1.60 -5.08 -0.01
C GLY A 281 -0.45 -6.02 -0.41
N TYR A 282 -0.54 -6.69 -1.55
CA TYR A 282 0.54 -7.51 -2.11
C TYR A 282 1.59 -6.64 -2.81
N ASP A 283 1.16 -5.65 -3.57
CA ASP A 283 2.04 -4.69 -4.25
C ASP A 283 2.87 -3.88 -3.23
N ALA A 284 2.30 -3.64 -2.04
CA ALA A 284 2.98 -2.96 -0.95
C ALA A 284 4.24 -3.67 -0.44
N ILE A 285 4.29 -5.01 -0.54
CA ILE A 285 5.49 -5.80 -0.21
C ILE A 285 6.63 -5.40 -1.13
N ALA A 286 6.29 -5.30 -2.39
CA ALA A 286 7.14 -4.87 -3.45
C ALA A 286 7.71 -3.48 -3.22
N VAL A 287 6.82 -2.56 -2.96
CA VAL A 287 7.14 -1.16 -2.68
C VAL A 287 8.06 -1.04 -1.47
N ALA A 288 7.81 -1.79 -0.40
CA ALA A 288 8.62 -1.77 0.80
C ALA A 288 10.06 -2.28 0.55
N LEU A 289 10.21 -3.33 -0.26
CA LEU A 289 11.52 -3.86 -0.66
C LEU A 289 12.25 -2.89 -1.59
N LEU A 290 11.57 -2.35 -2.61
CA LEU A 290 12.12 -1.34 -3.53
C LEU A 290 12.58 -0.08 -2.77
N GLY A 291 11.82 0.35 -1.76
CA GLY A 291 12.17 1.45 -0.87
C GLY A 291 13.30 1.14 0.11
N ASN A 292 13.98 -0.01 -0.03
CA ASN A 292 15.06 -0.47 0.85
C ASN A 292 14.67 -0.46 2.33
N SER A 293 13.43 -0.80 2.62
CA SER A 293 12.85 -0.76 3.97
C SER A 293 13.14 0.56 4.71
N SER A 294 13.08 1.69 3.99
CA SER A 294 13.23 3.05 4.53
C SER A 294 11.93 3.82 4.36
N PRO A 295 11.45 4.58 5.38
CA PRO A 295 10.23 5.37 5.25
C PRO A 295 10.27 6.37 4.08
N ILE A 296 11.41 7.02 3.86
CA ILE A 296 11.61 7.95 2.74
C ILE A 296 11.65 7.19 1.42
N GLY A 297 12.33 6.05 1.36
CA GLY A 297 12.38 5.19 0.18
C GLY A 297 10.99 4.72 -0.24
N ILE A 298 10.11 4.42 0.72
CA ILE A 298 8.73 4.03 0.46
C ILE A 298 7.93 5.13 -0.23
N ILE A 299 8.14 6.40 0.09
CA ILE A 299 7.45 7.51 -0.59
C ILE A 299 7.76 7.47 -2.10
N PHE A 300 9.04 7.35 -2.47
CA PHE A 300 9.45 7.29 -3.87
C PHE A 300 9.00 6.01 -4.58
N SER A 301 9.13 4.86 -3.93
CA SER A 301 8.72 3.58 -4.51
C SER A 301 7.19 3.46 -4.64
N SER A 302 6.41 3.94 -3.66
CA SER A 302 4.96 4.02 -3.75
C SER A 302 4.53 4.92 -4.90
N PHE A 303 5.15 6.08 -5.04
CA PHE A 303 4.90 7.00 -6.13
C PHE A 303 5.12 6.33 -7.48
N LEU A 304 6.28 5.70 -7.68
CA LEU A 304 6.64 5.01 -8.93
C LEU A 304 5.64 3.90 -9.28
N ILE A 305 5.35 3.00 -8.35
CA ILE A 305 4.44 1.87 -8.58
C ILE A 305 3.01 2.36 -8.82
N THR A 306 2.57 3.40 -8.12
CA THR A 306 1.24 3.98 -8.35
C THR A 306 1.14 4.67 -9.71
N VAL A 307 2.20 5.33 -10.20
CA VAL A 307 2.24 5.89 -11.58
C VAL A 307 2.03 4.77 -12.60
N ILE A 308 2.72 3.65 -12.45
CA ILE A 308 2.59 2.50 -13.35
C ILE A 308 1.17 1.92 -13.27
N SER A 309 0.70 1.63 -12.08
CA SER A 309 -0.62 1.03 -11.86
C SER A 309 -1.76 1.93 -12.35
N LYS A 310 -1.76 3.21 -11.97
CA LYS A 310 -2.82 4.16 -12.37
C LYS A 310 -2.73 4.56 -13.83
N GLY A 311 -1.52 4.76 -14.34
CA GLY A 311 -1.28 5.18 -15.72
C GLY A 311 -1.56 4.08 -16.74
N SER A 312 -1.52 2.80 -16.33
CA SER A 312 -1.71 1.64 -17.21
C SER A 312 -3.05 1.64 -17.95
N THR A 313 -4.11 2.11 -17.30
CA THR A 313 -5.45 2.19 -17.91
C THR A 313 -5.44 3.14 -19.11
N TYR A 314 -4.79 4.29 -18.99
CA TYR A 314 -4.68 5.26 -20.08
C TYR A 314 -3.71 4.77 -21.17
N MET A 315 -2.60 4.15 -20.78
CA MET A 315 -1.68 3.50 -21.71
C MET A 315 -2.39 2.43 -22.52
N SER A 316 -3.23 1.62 -21.90
CA SER A 316 -4.00 0.56 -22.59
C SER A 316 -4.96 1.15 -23.62
N SER A 317 -5.70 2.19 -23.29
CA SER A 317 -6.68 2.81 -24.16
C SER A 317 -6.07 3.58 -25.35
N THR A 318 -4.85 4.14 -25.18
CA THR A 318 -4.21 5.01 -26.18
C THR A 318 -3.12 4.33 -26.99
N ALA A 319 -2.22 3.61 -26.34
CA ALA A 319 -1.11 2.91 -27.01
C ALA A 319 -1.47 1.48 -27.44
N GLY A 320 -2.64 0.98 -27.06
CA GLY A 320 -3.06 -0.40 -27.33
C GLY A 320 -2.15 -1.45 -26.69
N VAL A 321 -1.49 -1.07 -25.56
CA VAL A 321 -0.71 -1.97 -24.72
C VAL A 321 -1.64 -2.48 -23.63
N GLN A 322 -1.79 -3.78 -23.48
CA GLN A 322 -2.69 -4.37 -22.50
C GLN A 322 -2.37 -3.86 -21.07
N ALA A 323 -3.41 -3.62 -20.26
CA ALA A 323 -3.25 -3.10 -18.90
C ALA A 323 -2.45 -4.06 -18.01
N GLU A 324 -2.50 -5.35 -18.28
CA GLU A 324 -1.74 -6.42 -17.61
C GLU A 324 -0.22 -6.23 -17.74
N MET A 325 0.23 -5.49 -18.76
CA MET A 325 1.64 -5.12 -18.89
C MET A 325 2.15 -4.26 -17.74
N ALA A 326 1.29 -3.47 -17.11
CA ALA A 326 1.67 -2.75 -15.88
C ALA A 326 2.02 -3.72 -14.75
N SER A 327 1.26 -4.79 -14.58
CA SER A 327 1.56 -5.84 -13.59
C SER A 327 2.87 -6.57 -13.94
N ALA A 328 3.10 -6.84 -15.23
CA ALA A 328 4.37 -7.41 -15.68
C ALA A 328 5.56 -6.48 -15.44
N LEU A 329 5.42 -5.18 -15.74
CA LEU A 329 6.44 -4.17 -15.45
C LEU A 329 6.72 -4.07 -13.94
N THR A 330 5.68 -4.06 -13.12
CA THR A 330 5.82 -4.08 -11.65
C THR A 330 6.57 -5.33 -11.20
N GLY A 331 6.23 -6.50 -11.73
CA GLY A 331 6.91 -7.76 -11.45
C GLY A 331 8.40 -7.74 -11.83
N ILE A 332 8.74 -7.17 -12.98
CA ILE A 332 10.13 -6.98 -13.42
C ILE A 332 10.89 -6.05 -12.46
N ILE A 333 10.28 -4.92 -12.09
CA ILE A 333 10.86 -3.98 -11.12
C ILE A 333 11.17 -4.68 -9.80
N LEU A 334 10.24 -5.52 -9.35
CA LEU A 334 10.41 -6.30 -8.13
C LEU A 334 11.56 -7.28 -8.19
N LEU A 335 11.59 -8.08 -9.25
CA LEU A 335 12.61 -9.10 -9.44
C LEU A 335 14.00 -8.48 -9.47
N ILE A 336 14.16 -7.38 -10.20
CA ILE A 336 15.45 -6.68 -10.28
C ILE A 336 15.79 -5.99 -8.95
N SER A 337 14.79 -5.43 -8.26
CA SER A 337 15.01 -4.82 -6.94
C SER A 337 15.47 -5.86 -5.92
N ALA A 338 14.90 -7.07 -5.93
CA ALA A 338 15.35 -8.18 -5.10
C ALA A 338 16.81 -8.58 -5.40
N CYS A 339 17.20 -8.60 -6.69
CA CYS A 339 18.58 -8.82 -7.10
C CYS A 339 19.54 -7.71 -6.62
N GLY A 340 19.05 -6.50 -6.41
CA GLY A 340 19.85 -5.37 -5.91
C GLY A 340 20.49 -5.64 -4.55
N ALA A 341 19.82 -6.38 -3.67
CA ALA A 341 20.38 -6.80 -2.38
C ALA A 341 21.59 -7.74 -2.56
N TYR A 342 21.47 -8.71 -3.47
CA TYR A 342 22.57 -9.62 -3.82
C TYR A 342 23.76 -8.90 -4.44
N VAL A 343 23.52 -7.97 -5.36
CA VAL A 343 24.56 -7.16 -5.98
C VAL A 343 25.32 -6.34 -4.93
N ARG A 344 24.60 -5.79 -3.95
CA ARG A 344 25.19 -5.06 -2.82
C ARG A 344 26.14 -5.94 -2.01
N GLU A 345 25.68 -7.10 -1.61
CA GLU A 345 26.49 -8.06 -0.83
C GLU A 345 27.76 -8.49 -1.60
N ARG A 346 27.62 -8.71 -2.91
CA ARG A 346 28.74 -9.09 -3.77
C ARG A 346 29.80 -7.97 -3.90
N LEU A 347 29.33 -6.73 -4.01
CA LEU A 347 30.21 -5.55 -4.08
C LEU A 347 30.93 -5.29 -2.75
N ASP A 348 30.26 -5.54 -1.61
CA ASP A 348 30.87 -5.37 -0.29
C ASP A 348 31.95 -6.45 -0.06
N ARG A 349 31.67 -7.71 -0.36
CA ARG A 349 32.68 -8.80 -0.29
C ARG A 349 33.88 -8.56 -1.22
N TRP A 350 33.66 -7.98 -2.40
CA TRP A 350 34.75 -7.67 -3.33
C TRP A 350 35.65 -6.54 -2.83
N LYS A 351 35.14 -5.63 -2.02
CA LYS A 351 35.92 -4.56 -1.37
C LYS A 351 36.68 -5.06 -0.14
N GLU A 352 36.14 -6.02 0.60
CA GLU A 352 36.81 -6.61 1.76
C GLU A 352 37.99 -7.49 1.35
N ASN A 353 37.97 -8.03 0.13
CA ASN A 353 39.06 -8.87 -0.43
C ASN A 353 40.12 -8.07 -1.18
N ARG A 354 40.07 -6.72 -1.19
CA ARG A 354 41.09 -5.81 -1.69
C ARG A 354 41.69 -5.00 -0.55
#